data_ca1bc747ba470020d62b97be2578d3e2
#
_entry.id   ca1bc747ba470020d62b97be2578d3e2
#
_cell.length_a   1.000
_cell.length_b   1.000
_cell.length_c   1.000
_cell.angle_alpha   90.00
_cell.angle_beta   90.00
_cell.angle_gamma   90.00
#
_symmetry.space_group_name_H-M   'P 1'
#
loop_
_entity.id
_entity.type
_entity.pdbx_description
1 polymer ?
#
loop_
_entity_poly.entity_id
_entity_poly.type
_entity_poly.pdbx_seq_one_letter_code
_entity_poly.pdbx_strand_id
1 'polypeptide(L)'
;MATYRLPHDATMTSHTIPDTIERTTELPHPVERVWAALTEPERFGSWFSDTAEWELREGAPLRLSFEHHGIAPGVIVAVEPMTRFAFRWGSDGEPLDAEHSTLVEWTLEPNADGGTTLTLIESGFATLHNGPEQIVDNTQGWREQFDAIAAYLAGG
;
A
#
# COMPACT_ATOMS: atom_id res chain seq x y z
N MET A 1 -0.40 3.53 20.51
CA MET A 1 -0.03 3.25 20.29
C MET A 1 0.28 2.61 20.00
N ALA A 2 0.49 2.69 19.95
CA ALA A 2 0.91 2.22 19.54
C ALA A 2 0.95 1.26 19.79
N THR A 3 0.71 0.91 19.52
CA THR A 3 0.62 -0.01 19.73
C THR A 3 1.52 -0.92 19.64
N TYR A 4 2.37 -0.65 19.15
CA TYR A 4 3.45 -1.56 19.20
C TYR A 4 3.96 -1.68 20.59
N ARG A 5 4.08 -2.89 21.05
CA ARG A 5 4.53 -3.09 22.36
C ARG A 5 5.63 -4.02 22.36
N LEU A 6 6.71 -3.68 22.98
CA LEU A 6 7.81 -4.58 23.15
C LEU A 6 7.53 -5.57 24.24
N PRO A 7 8.08 -6.72 24.14
CA PRO A 7 7.98 -7.67 25.22
C PRO A 7 8.64 -7.10 26.42
N HIS A 8 8.06 -7.40 27.53
CA HIS A 8 8.53 -6.81 28.63
C HIS A 8 9.85 -7.09 28.97
N ASP A 9 10.25 -8.19 28.68
CA ASP A 9 11.44 -8.53 29.14
C ASP A 9 12.42 -7.79 28.51
N ALA A 10 12.16 -7.38 27.61
CA ALA A 10 12.99 -6.85 26.94
C ALA A 10 13.62 -5.84 27.35
N THR A 11 13.41 -5.67 27.83
CA THR A 11 13.94 -4.75 28.21
C THR A 11 14.73 -4.38 27.40
N MET A 12 14.76 -4.62 26.73
CA MET A 12 15.27 -4.25 26.00
C MET A 12 15.33 -3.52 25.55
N THR A 13 15.39 -3.39 25.54
CA THR A 13 15.86 -2.69 25.29
C THR A 13 15.97 -2.10 24.15
N SER A 14 16.17 -2.50 23.21
CA SER A 14 16.22 -1.81 22.08
C SER A 14 14.92 -1.59 21.56
N HIS A 15 14.64 -0.46 21.06
CA HIS A 15 13.39 -0.13 20.53
C HIS A 15 13.50 -0.22 19.05
N THR A 16 13.20 -1.35 18.50
CA THR A 16 13.25 -1.56 17.09
C THR A 16 11.95 -1.11 16.46
N ILE A 17 12.04 -0.30 15.43
CA ILE A 17 10.86 0.11 14.72
C ILE A 17 10.36 -1.06 13.88
N PRO A 18 9.06 -1.34 13.86
CA PRO A 18 8.55 -2.33 12.92
C PRO A 18 8.86 -1.90 11.51
N ASP A 19 9.23 -2.85 10.67
CA ASP A 19 9.57 -2.54 9.29
C ASP A 19 8.37 -2.60 8.36
N THR A 20 7.30 -3.29 8.74
CA THR A 20 6.20 -3.56 7.83
C THR A 20 4.84 -3.27 8.43
N ILE A 21 3.91 -2.95 7.53
CA ILE A 21 2.48 -2.95 7.82
C ILE A 21 1.88 -4.05 6.96
N GLU A 22 1.03 -4.87 7.54
CA GLU A 22 0.37 -5.93 6.78
C GLU A 22 -1.13 -5.91 7.06
N ARG A 23 -1.94 -5.95 6.01
CA ARG A 23 -3.39 -6.02 6.16
C ARG A 23 -3.95 -7.00 5.15
N THR A 24 -4.94 -7.77 5.56
CA THR A 24 -5.62 -8.73 4.70
C THR A 24 -7.13 -8.54 4.84
N THR A 25 -7.85 -8.62 3.73
CA THR A 25 -9.30 -8.56 3.76
C THR A 25 -9.88 -9.54 2.73
N GLU A 26 -11.13 -9.94 2.97
CA GLU A 26 -11.87 -10.75 2.01
C GLU A 26 -12.84 -9.84 1.27
N LEU A 27 -12.78 -9.86 -0.05
CA LEU A 27 -13.66 -9.05 -0.88
C LEU A 27 -14.59 -9.97 -1.68
N PRO A 28 -15.90 -9.74 -1.66
CA PRO A 28 -16.84 -10.62 -2.37
C PRO A 28 -16.91 -10.27 -3.86
N HIS A 29 -15.76 -10.20 -4.50
CA HIS A 29 -15.65 -9.83 -5.92
C HIS A 29 -14.56 -10.69 -6.55
N PRO A 30 -14.70 -11.04 -7.83
CA PRO A 30 -13.70 -11.91 -8.47
C PRO A 30 -12.37 -11.20 -8.63
N VAL A 31 -11.31 -11.99 -8.73
CA VAL A 31 -9.94 -11.48 -8.80
C VAL A 31 -9.78 -10.46 -9.93
N GLU A 32 -10.40 -10.70 -11.07
CA GLU A 32 -10.28 -9.79 -12.21
C GLU A 32 -10.75 -8.39 -11.87
N ARG A 33 -11.81 -8.31 -11.07
CA ARG A 33 -12.36 -7.01 -10.72
C ARG A 33 -11.51 -6.30 -9.70
N VAL A 34 -10.98 -7.04 -8.73
CA VAL A 34 -10.08 -6.46 -7.74
C VAL A 34 -8.78 -6.03 -8.40
N TRP A 35 -8.26 -6.84 -9.31
CA TRP A 35 -7.04 -6.52 -10.04
C TRP A 35 -7.20 -5.21 -10.82
N ALA A 36 -8.33 -5.05 -11.50
CA ALA A 36 -8.58 -3.83 -12.25
C ALA A 36 -8.63 -2.60 -11.34
N ALA A 37 -9.24 -2.73 -10.16
CA ALA A 37 -9.32 -1.62 -9.21
C ALA A 37 -7.95 -1.20 -8.70
N LEU A 38 -7.00 -2.13 -8.64
CA LEU A 38 -5.66 -1.84 -8.17
C LEU A 38 -4.72 -1.36 -9.26
N THR A 39 -4.88 -1.82 -10.50
CA THR A 39 -3.86 -1.63 -11.52
C THR A 39 -4.24 -0.66 -12.63
N GLU A 40 -5.51 -0.37 -12.79
CA GLU A 40 -5.92 0.61 -13.80
C GLU A 40 -5.92 1.99 -13.13
N PRO A 41 -5.08 2.93 -13.60
CA PRO A 41 -4.93 4.20 -12.89
C PRO A 41 -6.23 4.95 -12.67
N GLU A 42 -7.12 4.95 -13.64
CA GLU A 42 -8.38 5.66 -13.48
C GLU A 42 -9.23 5.05 -12.37
N ARG A 43 -9.20 3.72 -12.25
CA ARG A 43 -9.96 3.06 -11.22
C ARG A 43 -9.32 3.25 -9.86
N PHE A 44 -7.98 3.12 -9.80
CA PHE A 44 -7.24 3.32 -8.57
C PHE A 44 -7.47 4.75 -8.05
N GLY A 45 -7.43 5.74 -8.93
CA GLY A 45 -7.67 7.13 -8.54
C GLY A 45 -9.10 7.40 -8.11
N SER A 46 -10.04 6.49 -8.40
CA SER A 46 -11.42 6.68 -7.96
C SER A 46 -11.62 6.37 -6.50
N TRP A 47 -10.73 5.59 -5.89
CA TRP A 47 -10.89 5.25 -4.48
C TRP A 47 -9.66 5.54 -3.63
N PHE A 48 -8.47 5.61 -4.22
CA PHE A 48 -7.25 5.74 -3.43
C PHE A 48 -6.73 7.17 -3.35
N SER A 49 -6.71 7.87 -4.45
CA SER A 49 -6.12 9.20 -4.53
C SER A 49 -6.98 10.08 -5.42
N ASP A 50 -6.63 11.34 -5.54
CA ASP A 50 -7.38 12.22 -6.44
C ASP A 50 -7.03 11.93 -7.88
N THR A 51 -5.75 11.71 -8.18
CA THR A 51 -5.34 11.29 -9.51
C THR A 51 -4.29 10.19 -9.38
N ALA A 52 -4.17 9.39 -10.42
CA ALA A 52 -3.18 8.32 -10.49
C ALA A 52 -2.75 8.19 -11.96
N GLU A 53 -1.43 8.07 -12.17
CA GLU A 53 -0.88 8.00 -13.53
C GLU A 53 0.23 6.97 -13.57
N TRP A 54 0.15 6.02 -14.47
CA TRP A 54 1.24 5.10 -14.78
C TRP A 54 0.88 4.27 -16.01
N GLU A 55 1.92 3.72 -16.65
CA GLU A 55 1.74 2.63 -17.60
C GLU A 55 1.97 1.35 -16.82
N LEU A 56 1.16 0.35 -17.04
CA LEU A 56 1.22 -0.87 -16.22
C LEU A 56 2.32 -1.78 -16.71
N ARG A 57 3.54 -1.50 -16.29
CA ARG A 57 4.72 -2.32 -16.60
C ARG A 57 5.78 -2.11 -15.55
N GLU A 58 6.61 -3.10 -15.37
CA GLU A 58 7.71 -3.02 -14.44
C GLU A 58 8.65 -1.92 -14.86
N GLY A 59 9.11 -1.14 -13.91
CA GLY A 59 10.02 -0.04 -14.17
C GLY A 59 9.36 1.27 -14.56
N ALA A 60 8.05 1.28 -14.78
CA ALA A 60 7.38 2.51 -15.19
C ALA A 60 7.23 3.48 -14.02
N PRO A 61 7.34 4.78 -14.28
CA PRO A 61 7.09 5.76 -13.22
C PRO A 61 5.61 5.76 -12.83
N LEU A 62 5.36 6.08 -11.57
CA LEU A 62 4.04 6.11 -11.00
C LEU A 62 3.87 7.46 -10.30
N ARG A 63 2.70 8.06 -10.41
CA ARG A 63 2.46 9.36 -9.79
C ARG A 63 1.05 9.38 -9.23
N LEU A 64 0.96 9.67 -7.94
CA LEU A 64 -0.32 9.82 -7.27
C LEU A 64 -0.42 11.24 -6.73
N SER A 65 -1.60 11.83 -6.77
CA SER A 65 -1.80 13.12 -6.14
C SER A 65 -2.93 13.05 -5.14
N PHE A 66 -2.74 13.75 -4.03
CA PHE A 66 -3.71 13.80 -2.94
C PHE A 66 -3.97 15.27 -2.64
N GLU A 67 -5.23 15.66 -2.64
CA GLU A 67 -5.59 17.05 -2.51
C GLU A 67 -4.94 17.75 -1.34
N HIS A 68 -4.86 17.09 -0.20
CA HIS A 68 -4.32 17.71 1.00
C HIS A 68 -2.94 17.23 1.39
N HIS A 69 -2.35 16.33 0.62
CA HIS A 69 -1.07 15.74 0.98
C HIS A 69 -0.01 15.83 -0.11
N GLY A 70 -0.36 16.41 -1.25
CA GLY A 70 0.61 16.61 -2.32
C GLY A 70 0.78 15.40 -3.21
N ILE A 71 1.95 15.26 -3.78
CA ILE A 71 2.23 14.25 -4.79
C ILE A 71 3.11 13.16 -4.21
N ALA A 72 2.78 11.91 -4.52
CA ALA A 72 3.62 10.77 -4.18
C ALA A 72 4.15 10.18 -5.48
N PRO A 73 5.44 10.39 -5.79
CA PRO A 73 6.05 9.77 -6.95
C PRO A 73 6.46 8.34 -6.62
N GLY A 74 6.53 7.50 -7.64
CA GLY A 74 6.93 6.12 -7.40
C GLY A 74 7.41 5.45 -8.67
N VAL A 75 7.67 4.15 -8.54
CA VAL A 75 8.08 3.32 -9.66
C VAL A 75 7.45 1.94 -9.47
N ILE A 76 6.93 1.38 -10.55
CA ILE A 76 6.32 0.04 -10.51
C ILE A 76 7.43 -0.99 -10.44
N VAL A 77 7.35 -1.87 -9.46
CA VAL A 77 8.38 -2.88 -9.19
C VAL A 77 7.99 -4.25 -9.74
N ALA A 78 6.71 -4.58 -9.71
CA ALA A 78 6.26 -5.89 -10.19
C ALA A 78 4.84 -5.82 -10.72
N VAL A 79 4.58 -6.51 -11.82
CA VAL A 79 3.24 -6.68 -12.37
C VAL A 79 3.10 -8.14 -12.73
N GLU A 80 2.42 -8.91 -11.87
CA GLU A 80 2.16 -10.33 -12.10
C GLU A 80 0.65 -10.48 -12.19
N PRO A 81 0.10 -10.59 -13.40
CA PRO A 81 -1.34 -10.44 -13.60
C PRO A 81 -2.17 -11.32 -12.68
N MET A 82 -3.15 -10.71 -12.06
CA MET A 82 -4.13 -11.34 -11.17
C MET A 82 -3.55 -11.82 -9.85
N THR A 83 -2.24 -11.67 -9.61
CA THR A 83 -1.63 -12.18 -8.39
C THR A 83 -0.83 -11.15 -7.59
N ARG A 84 -0.08 -10.28 -8.24
CA ARG A 84 0.78 -9.37 -7.48
C ARG A 84 1.05 -8.07 -8.23
N PHE A 85 0.90 -6.95 -7.52
CA PHE A 85 1.21 -5.62 -8.04
C PHE A 85 2.00 -4.91 -6.96
N ALA A 86 3.20 -4.45 -7.29
CA ALA A 86 4.05 -3.81 -6.31
C ALA A 86 4.66 -2.53 -6.87
N PHE A 87 4.77 -1.53 -6.01
CA PHE A 87 5.42 -0.28 -6.39
C PHE A 87 6.16 0.30 -5.19
N ARG A 88 7.18 1.10 -5.49
CA ARG A 88 7.87 1.87 -4.48
C ARG A 88 7.39 3.30 -4.60
N TRP A 89 7.11 3.94 -3.50
CA TRP A 89 6.63 5.32 -3.51
C TRP A 89 7.30 6.13 -2.42
N GLY A 90 7.30 7.44 -2.59
CA GLY A 90 7.90 8.35 -1.62
C GLY A 90 7.23 9.71 -1.66
N SER A 91 8.00 10.75 -1.34
CA SER A 91 7.51 12.11 -1.29
C SER A 91 8.10 12.92 -2.44
N ASP A 92 7.33 13.89 -2.89
CA ASP A 92 7.75 14.73 -4.01
C ASP A 92 9.06 15.44 -3.68
N GLY A 93 9.99 15.41 -4.62
CA GLY A 93 11.28 16.04 -4.44
C GLY A 93 12.34 15.19 -3.77
N GLU A 94 11.96 14.01 -3.25
CA GLU A 94 12.92 13.13 -2.59
C GLU A 94 13.25 11.94 -3.49
N PRO A 95 14.47 11.40 -3.36
CA PRO A 95 14.80 10.20 -4.14
C PRO A 95 14.04 8.99 -3.65
N LEU A 96 13.88 7.99 -4.52
CA LEU A 96 13.18 6.76 -4.15
C LEU A 96 14.19 5.75 -3.59
N ASP A 97 14.92 6.14 -2.57
CA ASP A 97 15.90 5.26 -1.92
C ASP A 97 15.35 4.76 -0.58
N ALA A 98 16.15 3.98 0.13
CA ALA A 98 15.69 3.33 1.35
C ALA A 98 15.35 4.30 2.47
N GLU A 99 15.93 5.50 2.46
CA GLU A 99 15.66 6.49 3.50
C GLU A 99 14.43 7.32 3.22
N HIS A 100 13.96 7.34 1.97
CA HIS A 100 12.90 8.26 1.56
C HIS A 100 11.72 7.57 0.88
N SER A 101 11.70 6.24 0.85
CA SER A 101 10.61 5.52 0.18
C SER A 101 10.34 4.19 0.84
N THR A 102 9.14 3.67 0.58
CA THR A 102 8.76 2.34 1.05
C THR A 102 8.24 1.53 -0.12
N LEU A 103 8.17 0.22 0.06
CA LEU A 103 7.65 -0.69 -0.96
C LEU A 103 6.24 -1.10 -0.58
N VAL A 104 5.32 -1.00 -1.52
CA VAL A 104 3.93 -1.42 -1.34
C VAL A 104 3.70 -2.63 -2.22
N GLU A 105 3.23 -3.72 -1.62
CA GLU A 105 2.95 -4.95 -2.35
C GLU A 105 1.52 -5.39 -2.13
N TRP A 106 0.77 -5.54 -3.20
CA TRP A 106 -0.59 -6.06 -3.18
C TRP A 106 -0.55 -7.47 -3.72
N THR A 107 -1.13 -8.43 -3.00
CA THR A 107 -1.27 -9.79 -3.51
C THR A 107 -2.74 -10.19 -3.48
N LEU A 108 -3.14 -10.97 -4.46
CA LEU A 108 -4.52 -11.38 -4.63
C LEU A 108 -4.58 -12.90 -4.76
N GLU A 109 -5.53 -13.51 -4.07
CA GLU A 109 -5.78 -14.93 -4.22
C GLU A 109 -7.28 -15.15 -4.29
N PRO A 110 -7.75 -16.01 -5.19
CA PRO A 110 -9.18 -16.34 -5.19
C PRO A 110 -9.51 -17.10 -3.92
N ASN A 111 -10.65 -16.80 -3.33
CA ASN A 111 -11.07 -17.53 -2.15
C ASN A 111 -12.17 -18.52 -2.51
N ALA A 112 -12.60 -19.32 -1.52
CA ALA A 112 -13.52 -20.44 -1.77
C ALA A 112 -14.89 -19.98 -2.25
N ASP A 113 -15.26 -18.71 -2.00
CA ASP A 113 -16.60 -18.24 -2.31
C ASP A 113 -16.66 -17.48 -3.63
N GLY A 114 -15.63 -17.55 -4.44
CA GLY A 114 -15.59 -16.82 -5.70
C GLY A 114 -15.16 -15.38 -5.55
N GLY A 115 -14.74 -14.98 -4.36
CA GLY A 115 -14.21 -13.66 -4.10
C GLY A 115 -12.70 -13.65 -4.11
N THR A 116 -12.13 -12.65 -3.47
CA THR A 116 -10.68 -12.44 -3.46
C THR A 116 -10.20 -12.18 -2.04
N THR A 117 -9.10 -12.85 -1.67
CA THR A 117 -8.35 -12.47 -0.49
C THR A 117 -7.29 -11.47 -0.94
N LEU A 118 -7.38 -10.26 -0.44
CA LEU A 118 -6.47 -9.18 -0.80
C LEU A 118 -5.54 -8.90 0.37
N THR A 119 -4.25 -8.97 0.14
CA THR A 119 -3.24 -8.67 1.17
C THR A 119 -2.38 -7.52 0.71
N LEU A 120 -2.13 -6.57 1.60
CA LEU A 120 -1.21 -5.47 1.39
C LEU A 120 -0.07 -5.62 2.37
N ILE A 121 1.16 -5.44 1.89
CA ILE A 121 2.34 -5.29 2.75
C ILE A 121 3.08 -4.05 2.31
N GLU A 122 3.25 -3.12 3.25
CA GLU A 122 4.14 -1.98 3.01
C GLU A 122 5.36 -2.16 3.90
N SER A 123 6.56 -2.09 3.32
CA SER A 123 7.79 -2.40 4.03
C SER A 123 8.84 -1.32 3.80
N GLY A 124 9.84 -1.29 4.67
CA GLY A 124 10.95 -0.35 4.57
C GLY A 124 10.90 0.76 5.61
N PHE A 125 10.01 0.67 6.59
CA PHE A 125 9.90 1.74 7.58
C PHE A 125 11.12 1.81 8.50
N ALA A 126 11.82 0.69 8.70
CA ALA A 126 12.98 0.68 9.60
C ALA A 126 14.12 1.54 9.08
N THR A 127 14.22 1.71 7.75
CA THR A 127 15.27 2.52 7.16
C THR A 127 14.79 3.90 6.72
N LEU A 128 13.48 4.15 6.82
CA LEU A 128 12.93 5.44 6.42
C LEU A 128 13.34 6.50 7.44
N HIS A 129 13.74 7.68 6.96
CA HIS A 129 14.27 8.71 7.85
C HIS A 129 13.26 9.19 8.90
N ASN A 130 11.97 9.09 8.60
CA ASN A 130 10.92 9.46 9.55
C ASN A 130 10.02 8.25 9.84
N GLY A 131 10.60 7.07 9.92
CA GLY A 131 9.84 5.82 10.03
C GLY A 131 8.85 5.75 11.17
N PRO A 132 9.23 6.15 12.40
CA PRO A 132 8.29 6.02 13.53
C PRO A 132 6.99 6.81 13.32
N GLU A 133 7.08 8.00 12.78
CA GLU A 133 5.89 8.80 12.52
C GLU A 133 5.14 8.27 11.31
N GLN A 134 5.88 7.89 10.26
CA GLN A 134 5.26 7.49 9.02
C GLN A 134 4.51 6.18 9.14
N ILE A 135 5.03 5.23 9.93
CA ILE A 135 4.36 3.95 10.06
C ILE A 135 3.02 4.11 10.79
N VAL A 136 2.93 5.04 11.74
CA VAL A 136 1.68 5.31 12.44
C VAL A 136 0.67 5.92 11.47
N ASP A 137 1.11 6.91 10.70
CA ASP A 137 0.22 7.57 9.75
C ASP A 137 -0.25 6.61 8.67
N ASN A 138 0.65 5.79 8.14
CA ASN A 138 0.29 4.88 7.06
C ASN A 138 -0.58 3.73 7.55
N THR A 139 -0.40 3.30 8.80
CA THR A 139 -1.28 2.26 9.35
C THR A 139 -2.72 2.76 9.36
N GLN A 140 -2.94 4.00 9.80
CA GLN A 140 -4.27 4.58 9.79
C GLN A 140 -4.76 4.78 8.35
N GLY A 141 -3.89 5.26 7.48
CA GLY A 141 -4.24 5.48 6.08
C GLY A 141 -4.67 4.19 5.39
N TRP A 142 -3.96 3.09 5.62
CA TRP A 142 -4.33 1.83 4.98
C TRP A 142 -5.67 1.31 5.50
N ARG A 143 -5.98 1.54 6.78
CA ARG A 143 -7.29 1.16 7.30
C ARG A 143 -8.39 1.88 6.52
N GLU A 144 -8.19 3.17 6.27
CA GLU A 144 -9.17 3.96 5.51
C GLU A 144 -9.24 3.50 4.06
N GLN A 145 -8.10 3.15 3.47
CA GLN A 145 -8.08 2.74 2.07
C GLN A 145 -8.70 1.37 1.86
N PHE A 146 -8.59 0.48 2.84
CA PHE A 146 -9.27 -0.81 2.74
C PHE A 146 -10.79 -0.63 2.78
N ASP A 147 -11.28 0.32 3.59
CA ASP A 147 -12.69 0.66 3.57
C ASP A 147 -13.07 1.28 2.22
N ALA A 148 -12.19 2.09 1.66
CA ALA A 148 -12.45 2.77 0.40
C ALA A 148 -12.55 1.80 -0.77
N ILE A 149 -11.64 0.82 -0.86
CA ILE A 149 -11.71 -0.14 -1.97
C ILE A 149 -12.95 -1.02 -1.84
N ALA A 150 -13.31 -1.41 -0.62
CA ALA A 150 -14.51 -2.21 -0.40
C ALA A 150 -15.75 -1.45 -0.86
N ALA A 151 -15.84 -0.17 -0.52
CA ALA A 151 -16.97 0.67 -0.92
C ALA A 151 -17.01 0.88 -2.44
N TYR A 152 -15.85 1.08 -3.04
CA TYR A 152 -15.76 1.28 -4.48
C TYR A 152 -16.26 0.02 -5.22
N LEU A 153 -15.82 -1.14 -4.80
CA LEU A 153 -16.21 -2.39 -5.46
C LEU A 153 -17.69 -2.68 -5.24
N ALA A 154 -18.23 -2.33 -4.08
CA ALA A 154 -19.64 -2.56 -3.80
C ALA A 154 -20.54 -1.68 -4.65
N GLY A 155 -20.07 -0.49 -5.01
CA GLY A 155 -20.87 0.42 -5.79
C GLY A 155 -20.83 0.18 -7.29
N GLY A 156 -19.87 -0.61 -7.72
CA GLY A 156 -19.68 -0.81 -9.11
C GLY A 156 -19.98 -2.16 -9.60
#